data_39fdc00ff321eab47c0c63485ec288ea
#
_entry.id   39fdc00ff321eab47c0c63485ec288ea
#
_cell.length_a   1.000
_cell.length_b   1.000
_cell.length_c   1.000
_cell.angle_alpha   90.00
_cell.angle_beta   90.00
_cell.angle_gamma   90.00
#
_symmetry.space_group_name_H-M   'P 1'
#
loop_
_entity.id
_entity.type
_entity.pdbx_description
1 polymer ?
#
loop_
_entity_poly.entity_id
_entity_poly.type
_entity_poly.pdbx_seq_one_letter_code
_entity_poly.pdbx_strand_id
1 'polypeptide(L)'
;MKILRSICTVLPVLLLSSCMQRDALKVADECYADYVNPFIGTDFTGNTYPGAQVPFGMVQLSPDNGLPGWDRISGYFYPDSTIAGFSHTHLSGTGAGDLYDISFMPVTLPYKEAEEPLG
;
A
#
# COMPACT_ATOMS: atom_id res chain seq x y z
N MET A 1 31.04 -13.74 -54.04
CA MET A 1 31.72 -12.99 -52.96
C MET A 1 31.16 -11.59 -52.69
N LYS A 2 30.63 -10.85 -53.65
CA LYS A 2 30.09 -9.48 -53.43
C LYS A 2 28.75 -9.48 -52.67
N ILE A 3 27.86 -10.44 -52.90
CA ILE A 3 26.54 -10.55 -52.26
C ILE A 3 26.67 -10.83 -50.74
N LEU A 4 27.60 -11.73 -50.38
CA LEU A 4 27.83 -12.11 -48.97
C LEU A 4 28.38 -10.94 -48.12
N ARG A 5 29.19 -10.06 -48.72
CA ARG A 5 29.70 -8.84 -48.09
C ARG A 5 28.61 -7.81 -47.85
N SER A 6 27.63 -7.71 -48.75
CA SER A 6 26.50 -6.77 -48.63
C SER A 6 25.53 -7.20 -47.55
N ILE A 7 25.31 -8.50 -47.36
CA ILE A 7 24.45 -9.04 -46.29
C ILE A 7 25.09 -8.79 -44.91
N CYS A 8 26.41 -8.94 -44.77
CA CYS A 8 27.11 -8.73 -43.49
C CYS A 8 27.10 -7.27 -43.00
N THR A 9 26.95 -6.29 -43.91
CA THR A 9 26.90 -4.88 -43.53
C THR A 9 25.48 -4.40 -43.24
N VAL A 10 24.45 -4.99 -43.80
CA VAL A 10 23.05 -4.60 -43.60
C VAL A 10 22.48 -5.21 -42.30
N LEU A 11 22.90 -6.41 -41.92
CA LEU A 11 22.42 -7.12 -40.73
C LEU A 11 22.70 -6.36 -39.41
N PRO A 12 23.91 -5.83 -39.13
CA PRO A 12 24.17 -5.08 -37.93
C PRO A 12 23.43 -3.73 -37.87
N VAL A 13 23.12 -3.10 -39.00
CA VAL A 13 22.34 -1.85 -39.05
C VAL A 13 20.88 -2.09 -38.64
N LEU A 14 20.31 -3.20 -39.06
CA LEU A 14 18.94 -3.58 -38.64
C LEU A 14 18.83 -3.93 -37.16
N LEU A 15 19.88 -4.51 -36.58
CA LEU A 15 19.90 -4.82 -35.13
C LEU A 15 20.08 -3.58 -34.26
N LEU A 16 20.74 -2.53 -34.74
CA LEU A 16 20.87 -1.26 -34.00
C LEU A 16 19.59 -0.44 -34.01
N SER A 17 18.73 -0.58 -35.01
CA SER A 17 17.44 0.11 -35.08
C SER A 17 16.43 -0.41 -34.04
N SER A 18 16.60 -1.59 -33.52
CA SER A 18 15.72 -2.20 -32.51
C SER A 18 15.88 -1.61 -31.11
N CYS A 19 16.99 -0.94 -30.81
CA CYS A 19 17.25 -0.34 -29.51
C CYS A 19 16.76 1.11 -29.33
N MET A 20 16.31 1.77 -30.40
CA MET A 20 15.95 3.20 -30.36
C MET A 20 14.45 3.49 -30.17
N GLN A 21 13.65 2.49 -29.82
CA GLN A 21 12.20 2.67 -29.69
C GLN A 21 11.71 2.71 -28.24
N ARG A 22 12.55 3.20 -27.33
CA ARG A 22 12.14 3.40 -25.93
C ARG A 22 11.56 4.78 -25.59
N ASP A 23 11.53 5.72 -26.53
CA ASP A 23 11.07 7.10 -26.25
C ASP A 23 9.61 7.37 -26.62
N ALA A 24 8.83 6.34 -26.98
CA ALA A 24 7.46 6.53 -27.46
C ALA A 24 6.36 6.33 -26.41
N LEU A 25 6.71 6.09 -25.15
CA LEU A 25 5.77 6.13 -24.03
C LEU A 25 6.20 7.21 -23.04
N LYS A 26 6.19 8.46 -23.46
CA LYS A 26 5.88 9.53 -22.54
C LYS A 26 4.39 9.35 -22.19
N VAL A 27 4.11 8.41 -21.30
CA VAL A 27 2.92 8.50 -20.47
C VAL A 27 3.02 9.88 -19.84
N ALA A 28 2.04 10.70 -20.08
CA ALA A 28 1.92 12.01 -19.45
C ALA A 28 2.26 11.82 -17.97
N ASP A 29 2.95 12.78 -17.40
CA ASP A 29 3.44 12.81 -16.01
C ASP A 29 2.24 12.91 -15.03
N GLU A 30 1.26 12.05 -15.24
CA GLU A 30 0.03 11.96 -14.47
C GLU A 30 0.28 11.05 -13.28
N CYS A 31 0.36 11.67 -12.11
CA CYS A 31 0.53 10.94 -10.86
C CYS A 31 -0.80 10.30 -10.47
N TYR A 32 -1.00 9.04 -10.82
CA TYR A 32 -2.22 8.30 -10.44
C TYR A 32 -2.44 8.22 -8.93
N ALA A 33 -1.40 8.42 -8.12
CA ALA A 33 -1.53 8.49 -6.67
C ALA A 33 -2.40 9.68 -6.20
N ASP A 34 -2.51 10.73 -7.00
CA ASP A 34 -3.34 11.91 -6.67
C ASP A 34 -4.84 11.59 -6.67
N TYR A 35 -5.24 10.49 -7.32
CA TYR A 35 -6.62 10.01 -7.34
C TYR A 35 -6.94 9.02 -6.23
N VAL A 36 -5.94 8.62 -5.44
CA VAL A 36 -6.12 7.64 -4.36
C VAL A 36 -6.55 8.35 -3.08
N ASN A 37 -7.74 8.01 -2.60
CA ASN A 37 -8.17 8.39 -1.27
C ASN A 37 -8.12 7.17 -0.34
N PRO A 38 -7.16 7.09 0.58
CA PRO A 38 -7.00 5.94 1.47
C PRO A 38 -8.13 5.79 2.50
N PHE A 39 -8.96 6.83 2.67
CA PHE A 39 -10.06 6.82 3.64
C PHE A 39 -11.39 6.32 3.08
N ILE A 40 -11.44 5.88 1.83
CA ILE A 40 -12.66 5.29 1.25
C ILE A 40 -13.02 4.03 2.03
N GLY A 41 -14.26 3.99 2.56
CA GLY A 41 -14.79 2.85 3.32
C GLY A 41 -14.32 2.77 4.78
N THR A 42 -13.59 3.76 5.29
CA THR A 42 -13.15 3.79 6.70
C THR A 42 -14.20 4.36 7.66
N ASP A 43 -15.40 4.66 7.15
CA ASP A 43 -16.53 5.18 7.92
C ASP A 43 -17.76 4.28 7.76
N PHE A 44 -18.78 4.46 8.57
CA PHE A 44 -19.99 3.64 8.64
C PHE A 44 -19.67 2.14 8.74
N THR A 45 -20.16 1.36 7.81
CA THR A 45 -20.01 -0.10 7.77
C THR A 45 -19.07 -0.55 6.63
N GLY A 46 -18.23 0.33 6.14
CA GLY A 46 -17.29 0.00 5.05
C GLY A 46 -16.19 -0.96 5.49
N ASN A 47 -15.77 -0.88 6.75
CA ASN A 47 -14.79 -1.80 7.35
C ASN A 47 -13.51 -1.95 6.53
N THR A 48 -12.95 -0.80 6.13
CA THR A 48 -11.65 -0.77 5.46
C THR A 48 -10.63 -0.06 6.33
N TYR A 49 -9.36 -0.39 6.17
CA TYR A 49 -8.25 0.32 6.80
C TYR A 49 -7.51 1.18 5.77
N PRO A 50 -6.89 2.31 6.18
CA PRO A 50 -6.25 3.26 5.25
C PRO A 50 -4.84 2.86 4.82
N GLY A 51 -4.31 1.76 5.31
CA GLY A 51 -2.94 1.33 5.06
C GLY A 51 -2.68 0.91 3.62
N ALA A 52 -1.49 1.20 3.13
CA ALA A 52 -1.04 0.75 1.82
C ALA A 52 -0.67 -0.74 1.85
N GLN A 53 -1.04 -1.45 0.80
CA GLN A 53 -0.76 -2.86 0.64
C GLN A 53 -0.32 -3.15 -0.80
N VAL A 54 0.72 -3.96 -0.95
CA VAL A 54 1.06 -4.52 -2.27
C VAL A 54 0.13 -5.69 -2.61
N PRO A 55 -0.13 -5.96 -3.89
CA PRO A 55 -0.91 -7.13 -4.29
C PRO A 55 -0.31 -8.41 -3.69
N PHE A 56 -1.15 -9.20 -3.00
CA PHE A 56 -0.73 -10.42 -2.29
C PHE A 56 0.30 -10.20 -1.19
N GLY A 57 0.40 -8.98 -0.67
CA GLY A 57 1.30 -8.66 0.45
C GLY A 57 0.85 -9.34 1.74
N MET A 58 1.84 -9.75 2.56
CA MET A 58 1.61 -10.34 3.88
C MET A 58 1.51 -9.27 4.98
N VAL A 59 1.88 -8.04 4.67
CA VAL A 59 1.85 -6.92 5.60
C VAL A 59 0.81 -5.91 5.14
N GLN A 60 -0.10 -5.57 6.04
CA GLN A 60 -1.13 -4.56 5.89
C GLN A 60 -1.01 -3.60 7.07
N LEU A 61 -0.01 -2.73 7.04
CA LEU A 61 0.25 -1.78 8.12
C LEU A 61 -0.81 -0.68 8.14
N SER A 62 -1.45 -0.51 9.28
CA SER A 62 -2.46 0.54 9.48
C SER A 62 -2.49 1.01 10.93
N PRO A 63 -2.96 2.25 11.20
CA PRO A 63 -3.35 2.64 12.55
C PRO A 63 -4.57 1.85 13.04
N ASP A 64 -4.60 1.61 14.34
CA ASP A 64 -5.71 1.01 15.08
C ASP A 64 -6.27 2.00 16.09
N ASN A 65 -7.59 2.12 16.16
CA ASN A 65 -8.24 2.99 17.14
C ASN A 65 -8.30 2.37 18.54
N GLY A 66 -8.25 1.04 18.64
CA GLY A 66 -8.25 0.30 19.89
C GLY A 66 -9.61 0.21 20.60
N LEU A 67 -10.67 0.66 19.94
CA LEU A 67 -12.03 0.64 20.50
C LEU A 67 -12.82 -0.55 19.87
N PRO A 68 -13.59 -1.29 20.67
CA PRO A 68 -14.44 -2.35 20.14
C PRO A 68 -15.66 -1.77 19.41
N GLY A 69 -16.18 -2.47 18.41
CA GLY A 69 -17.42 -2.13 17.72
C GLY A 69 -17.50 -2.67 16.32
N TRP A 70 -18.72 -2.81 15.83
CA TRP A 70 -18.99 -3.26 14.45
C TRP A 70 -18.35 -2.34 13.42
N ASP A 71 -18.30 -1.04 13.68
CA ASP A 71 -17.74 -0.03 12.77
C ASP A 71 -16.20 -0.06 12.73
N ARG A 72 -15.58 -0.83 13.62
CA ARG A 72 -14.13 -0.89 13.84
C ARG A 72 -13.53 -2.27 13.58
N ILE A 73 -14.24 -3.10 12.84
CA ILE A 73 -13.82 -4.48 12.55
C ILE A 73 -12.47 -4.52 11.82
N SER A 74 -12.17 -3.52 10.99
CA SER A 74 -10.89 -3.41 10.30
C SER A 74 -9.75 -2.86 11.17
N GLY A 75 -9.99 -2.53 12.44
CA GLY A 75 -9.05 -1.88 13.36
C GLY A 75 -9.09 -0.36 13.31
N TYR A 76 -9.51 0.25 12.21
CA TYR A 76 -9.56 1.69 12.00
C TYR A 76 -10.98 2.19 11.72
N PHE A 77 -11.33 3.34 12.29
CA PHE A 77 -12.59 4.03 12.03
C PHE A 77 -12.34 5.53 11.97
N TYR A 78 -12.59 6.15 10.83
CA TYR A 78 -12.26 7.54 10.53
C TYR A 78 -12.82 8.56 11.52
N PRO A 79 -14.07 8.44 12.03
CA PRO A 79 -14.63 9.38 13.01
C PRO A 79 -13.98 9.37 14.38
N ASP A 80 -13.19 8.35 14.71
CA ASP A 80 -12.51 8.30 16.00
C ASP A 80 -11.39 9.36 16.09
N SER A 81 -11.24 9.97 17.25
CA SER A 81 -10.25 11.02 17.49
C SER A 81 -8.92 10.52 18.05
N THR A 82 -8.80 9.22 18.29
CA THR A 82 -7.63 8.60 18.92
C THR A 82 -7.13 7.41 18.14
N ILE A 83 -5.83 7.17 18.22
CA ILE A 83 -5.14 6.00 17.71
C ILE A 83 -4.46 5.32 18.91
N ALA A 84 -4.70 4.01 19.07
CA ALA A 84 -4.09 3.21 20.13
C ALA A 84 -2.72 2.64 19.73
N GLY A 85 -2.49 2.49 18.44
CA GLY A 85 -1.24 1.97 17.92
C GLY A 85 -1.29 1.69 16.44
N PHE A 86 -0.32 0.92 15.97
CA PHE A 86 -0.20 0.46 14.59
C PHE A 86 0.05 -1.05 14.60
N SER A 87 -0.74 -1.80 13.88
CA SER A 87 -0.51 -3.23 13.70
C SER A 87 -0.16 -3.58 12.24
N HIS A 88 0.28 -4.80 12.01
CA HIS A 88 0.85 -5.20 10.73
C HIS A 88 -0.11 -6.00 9.86
N THR A 89 -1.22 -6.42 10.41
CA THR A 89 -2.16 -7.30 9.73
C THR A 89 -3.59 -6.80 9.90
N HIS A 90 -4.28 -6.61 8.78
CA HIS A 90 -5.66 -6.13 8.74
C HIS A 90 -6.47 -6.85 7.67
N LEU A 91 -7.78 -6.90 7.84
CA LEU A 91 -8.74 -7.33 6.82
C LEU A 91 -9.64 -6.16 6.44
N SER A 92 -9.98 -6.04 5.17
CA SER A 92 -10.93 -5.06 4.66
C SER A 92 -12.23 -5.71 4.23
N GLY A 93 -13.36 -5.05 4.55
CA GLY A 93 -14.68 -5.43 4.09
C GLY A 93 -15.22 -6.72 4.70
N THR A 94 -14.63 -7.21 5.79
CA THR A 94 -15.10 -8.41 6.49
C THR A 94 -16.14 -8.06 7.55
N GLY A 95 -17.01 -9.01 7.86
CA GLY A 95 -17.96 -8.90 8.98
C GLY A 95 -17.45 -9.53 10.29
N ALA A 96 -16.15 -9.77 10.40
CA ALA A 96 -15.50 -10.33 11.60
C ALA A 96 -14.23 -9.56 11.91
N GLY A 97 -14.09 -9.13 13.16
CA GLY A 97 -12.83 -8.57 13.66
C GLY A 97 -11.80 -9.67 13.77
N ASP A 98 -10.72 -9.55 13.03
CA ASP A 98 -9.62 -10.51 13.02
C ASP A 98 -8.32 -9.81 12.63
N LEU A 99 -7.18 -10.41 13.01
CA LEU A 99 -5.85 -9.82 12.86
C LEU A 99 -5.60 -8.68 13.87
N TYR A 100 -4.74 -7.70 13.54
CA TYR A 100 -4.23 -6.65 14.45
C TYR A 100 -3.72 -7.19 15.81
N ASP A 101 -3.10 -8.37 15.81
CA ASP A 101 -2.70 -9.10 17.03
C ASP A 101 -1.54 -8.44 17.79
N ILE A 102 -0.65 -7.76 17.07
CA ILE A 102 0.52 -7.11 17.65
C ILE A 102 0.52 -5.64 17.26
N SER A 103 0.25 -4.78 18.23
CA SER A 103 0.23 -3.33 18.05
C SER A 103 1.48 -2.67 18.61
N PHE A 104 1.96 -1.62 17.93
CA PHE A 104 3.09 -0.79 18.34
C PHE A 104 2.66 0.66 18.40
N MET A 105 3.00 1.33 19.50
CA MET A 105 2.85 2.78 19.62
C MET A 105 4.23 3.42 19.76
N PRO A 106 4.72 4.15 18.76
CA PRO A 106 5.96 4.89 18.90
C PRO A 106 5.83 6.03 19.89
N VAL A 107 6.80 6.16 20.79
CA VAL A 107 6.85 7.22 21.80
C VAL A 107 8.21 7.92 21.76
N THR A 108 8.23 9.21 22.06
CA THR A 108 9.44 10.06 22.01
C THR A 108 10.11 10.26 23.38
N LEU A 109 9.45 9.88 24.45
CA LEU A 109 9.94 10.01 25.81
C LEU A 109 10.14 8.62 26.46
N PRO A 110 10.99 8.52 27.52
CA PRO A 110 11.06 7.28 28.25
C PRO A 110 9.67 6.88 28.73
N TYR A 111 9.27 5.70 28.32
CA TYR A 111 7.99 5.11 28.70
C TYR A 111 7.93 4.99 30.21
N LYS A 112 7.04 5.73 30.84
CA LYS A 112 6.57 5.39 32.18
C LYS A 112 5.44 4.41 31.95
N GLU A 113 5.61 3.20 32.43
CA GLU A 113 4.59 2.16 32.39
C GLU A 113 3.26 2.76 32.75
N ALA A 114 2.34 2.79 31.81
CA ALA A 114 0.99 3.31 32.07
C ALA A 114 0.36 2.36 33.07
N GLU A 115 -0.04 2.89 34.21
CA GLU A 115 -0.78 2.16 35.23
C GLU A 115 -2.06 1.64 34.56
N GLU A 116 -2.13 0.31 34.40
CA GLU A 116 -3.27 -0.52 34.03
C GLU A 116 -3.94 -0.22 32.67
N PRO A 117 -4.16 -1.21 31.84
CA PRO A 117 -5.07 -1.08 30.72
C PRO A 117 -6.48 -0.81 31.26
N LEU A 118 -7.11 0.20 30.71
CA LEU A 118 -8.51 0.48 30.96
C LEU A 118 -9.32 -0.76 30.61
N GLY A 119 -9.79 -1.47 31.64
CA GLY A 119 -10.65 -2.64 31.53
C GLY A 119 -12.05 -2.32 31.02
#